data_9ebe09eb11886a39dc17a9a991acb638
#
_entry.id   9ebe09eb11886a39dc17a9a991acb638
#
_cell.length_a   1.000
_cell.length_b   1.000
_cell.length_c   1.000
_cell.angle_alpha   90.00
_cell.angle_beta   90.00
_cell.angle_gamma   90.00
#
_symmetry.space_group_name_H-M   'P 1'
#
loop_
_entity.id
_entity.type
_entity.pdbx_description
1 polymer ?
#
loop_
_entity_poly.entity_id
_entity_poly.type
_entity_poly.pdbx_seq_one_letter_code
_entity_poly.pdbx_strand_id
1 'polypeptide(L)'
;TRPDVCTESQIKDILSYGATRVELGVQAIDDKIYKKVNRGHTVQDVIDATQRLKQAGFKVGYHLMPGIPGSTSKKDIEMFKEIFTSPTFKPDQIKIYPCQVLKGAAIENLYYGGESIPYSKEQATELIIEMLKLTPRYCRIMRIMREIPPHYLVAGIKNIDMRHDIEKNIRPNNIKINEIRFREIGFAVRDKRKINTKLKLKTTKYKASGGTEYFLEIINSDNILFGLLRLRLDKKLPAMIREIHVYGQALNITKTQINNKASQHTGLGKQLMQEAEKIAKKKRFKDIRV
;
A
#
# COMPACT_ATOMS: atom_id res chain seq x y z
N THR A 1 4.80 13.20 -3.73
CA THR A 1 5.89 13.78 -4.53
C THR A 1 6.15 12.97 -5.79
N ARG A 2 6.91 13.52 -6.77
CA ARG A 2 7.44 12.76 -7.91
C ARG A 2 8.72 12.03 -7.49
N PRO A 3 9.04 10.87 -8.12
CA PRO A 3 10.25 10.11 -7.77
C PRO A 3 11.56 10.86 -8.02
N ASP A 4 11.70 11.55 -9.15
CA ASP A 4 12.91 12.28 -9.58
C ASP A 4 13.32 13.43 -8.62
N VAL A 5 12.34 14.09 -7.99
CA VAL A 5 12.61 15.16 -7.02
C VAL A 5 12.74 14.67 -5.58
N CYS A 6 12.69 13.36 -5.35
CA CYS A 6 12.83 12.77 -4.01
C CYS A 6 14.34 12.57 -3.67
N THR A 7 15.08 13.67 -3.58
CA THR A 7 16.52 13.69 -3.26
C THR A 7 16.77 13.55 -1.76
N GLU A 8 18.02 13.34 -1.36
CA GLU A 8 18.39 13.27 0.06
C GLU A 8 18.10 14.56 0.81
N SER A 9 18.24 15.73 0.14
CA SER A 9 17.91 17.03 0.73
C SER A 9 16.42 17.14 1.04
N GLN A 10 15.55 16.86 0.05
CA GLN A 10 14.11 16.87 0.26
C GLN A 10 13.66 15.85 1.31
N ILE A 11 14.32 14.69 1.40
CA ILE A 11 14.03 13.71 2.44
C ILE A 11 14.33 14.25 3.83
N LYS A 12 15.45 14.97 4.01
CA LYS A 12 15.77 15.64 5.29
C LYS A 12 14.74 16.70 5.65
N ASP A 13 14.31 17.51 4.68
CA ASP A 13 13.26 18.52 4.89
C ASP A 13 11.93 17.87 5.31
N ILE A 14 11.50 16.81 4.61
CA ILE A 14 10.28 16.09 4.94
C ILE A 14 10.35 15.47 6.35
N LEU A 15 11.53 14.94 6.76
CA LEU A 15 11.75 14.44 8.11
C LEU A 15 11.66 15.54 9.16
N SER A 16 12.20 16.74 8.87
CA SER A 16 12.15 17.88 9.79
C SER A 16 10.71 18.35 10.08
N TYR A 17 9.78 18.13 9.17
CA TYR A 17 8.35 18.38 9.35
C TYR A 17 7.63 17.30 10.16
N GLY A 18 8.33 16.26 10.62
CA GLY A 18 7.73 15.14 11.37
C GLY A 18 6.90 14.18 10.52
N ALA A 19 7.05 14.20 9.19
CA ALA A 19 6.35 13.26 8.32
C ALA A 19 6.86 11.83 8.53
N THR A 20 5.94 10.86 8.54
CA THR A 20 6.25 9.43 8.68
C THR A 20 5.90 8.62 7.44
N ARG A 21 5.26 9.26 6.44
CA ARG A 21 4.81 8.64 5.21
C ARG A 21 5.07 9.54 4.01
N VAL A 22 5.54 8.95 2.92
CA VAL A 22 5.67 9.62 1.63
C VAL A 22 4.96 8.81 0.56
N GLU A 23 4.20 9.48 -0.29
CA GLU A 23 3.50 8.89 -1.42
C GLU A 23 4.15 9.35 -2.72
N LEU A 24 4.59 8.38 -3.54
CA LEU A 24 5.23 8.61 -4.83
C LEU A 24 4.21 8.49 -5.97
N GLY A 25 4.21 9.47 -6.85
CA GLY A 25 3.42 9.46 -8.08
C GLY A 25 4.04 8.57 -9.15
N VAL A 26 4.09 7.25 -8.91
CA VAL A 26 4.72 6.26 -9.80
C VAL A 26 3.94 6.10 -11.10
N GLN A 27 2.63 5.97 -11.05
CA GLN A 27 1.67 5.77 -12.13
C GLN A 27 1.80 4.40 -12.83
N ALA A 28 2.97 4.06 -13.35
CA ALA A 28 3.36 2.81 -14.01
C ALA A 28 4.80 2.46 -13.63
N ILE A 29 5.35 1.33 -14.12
CA ILE A 29 6.78 0.99 -14.04
C ILE A 29 7.31 0.61 -15.42
N ASP A 30 7.17 1.55 -16.37
CA ASP A 30 7.58 1.36 -17.77
C ASP A 30 8.01 2.71 -18.38
N ASP A 31 9.29 2.78 -18.80
CA ASP A 31 9.86 4.01 -19.36
C ASP A 31 9.24 4.41 -20.71
N LYS A 32 8.71 3.45 -21.50
CA LYS A 32 8.01 3.75 -22.75
C LYS A 32 6.67 4.46 -22.46
N ILE A 33 5.96 4.02 -21.39
CA ILE A 33 4.75 4.69 -20.92
C ILE A 33 5.11 6.08 -20.41
N TYR A 34 6.13 6.21 -19.57
CA TYR A 34 6.57 7.50 -19.04
C TYR A 34 6.90 8.50 -20.16
N LYS A 35 7.63 8.04 -21.19
CA LYS A 35 7.93 8.86 -22.37
C LYS A 35 6.67 9.27 -23.12
N LYS A 36 5.72 8.34 -23.36
CA LYS A 36 4.46 8.61 -24.08
C LYS A 36 3.61 9.67 -23.39
N VAL A 37 3.56 9.66 -22.06
CA VAL A 37 2.75 10.61 -21.27
C VAL A 37 3.56 11.79 -20.73
N ASN A 38 4.79 11.97 -21.20
CA ASN A 38 5.71 13.04 -20.77
C ASN A 38 5.83 13.17 -19.26
N ARG A 39 6.08 12.02 -18.57
CA ARG A 39 6.06 11.97 -17.11
C ARG A 39 7.24 12.69 -16.46
N GLY A 40 8.37 12.79 -17.14
CA GLY A 40 9.57 13.52 -16.69
C GLY A 40 10.39 12.80 -15.62
N HIS A 41 10.18 11.49 -15.40
CA HIS A 41 11.03 10.61 -14.57
C HIS A 41 11.07 9.21 -15.18
N THR A 42 12.00 8.39 -14.69
CA THR A 42 12.26 7.03 -15.15
C THR A 42 11.86 5.99 -14.10
N VAL A 43 11.85 4.72 -14.49
CA VAL A 43 11.69 3.59 -13.56
C VAL A 43 12.84 3.56 -12.56
N GLN A 44 14.06 3.95 -12.97
CA GLN A 44 15.21 4.02 -12.08
C GLN A 44 15.00 5.06 -10.98
N ASP A 45 14.41 6.23 -11.29
CA ASP A 45 14.06 7.24 -10.28
C ASP A 45 13.09 6.69 -9.24
N VAL A 46 12.12 5.85 -9.65
CA VAL A 46 11.20 5.18 -8.72
C VAL A 46 11.94 4.24 -7.78
N ILE A 47 12.87 3.44 -8.31
CA ILE A 47 13.69 2.50 -7.54
C ILE A 47 14.52 3.26 -6.51
N ASP A 48 15.24 4.29 -6.94
CA ASP A 48 16.15 5.08 -6.10
C ASP A 48 15.39 5.84 -5.01
N ALA A 49 14.27 6.50 -5.38
CA ALA A 49 13.42 7.19 -4.41
C ALA A 49 12.86 6.23 -3.36
N THR A 50 12.39 5.04 -3.79
CA THR A 50 11.87 4.03 -2.87
C THR A 50 12.94 3.55 -1.90
N GLN A 51 14.17 3.32 -2.39
CA GLN A 51 15.28 2.91 -1.55
C GLN A 51 15.64 3.97 -0.52
N ARG A 52 15.85 5.24 -0.95
CA ARG A 52 16.16 6.36 -0.06
C ARG A 52 15.09 6.56 1.01
N LEU A 53 13.81 6.55 0.63
CA LEU A 53 12.70 6.73 1.56
C LEU A 53 12.62 5.60 2.59
N LYS A 54 12.79 4.34 2.17
CA LYS A 54 12.79 3.21 3.09
C LYS A 54 14.00 3.20 4.02
N GLN A 55 15.16 3.65 3.56
CA GLN A 55 16.36 3.82 4.37
C GLN A 55 16.21 4.95 5.40
N ALA A 56 15.47 6.01 5.05
CA ALA A 56 15.13 7.10 5.96
C ALA A 56 14.00 6.77 6.95
N GLY A 57 13.36 5.56 6.86
CA GLY A 57 12.33 5.11 7.78
C GLY A 57 10.89 5.38 7.35
N PHE A 58 10.67 6.03 6.22
CA PHE A 58 9.31 6.33 5.78
C PHE A 58 8.49 5.10 5.42
N LYS A 59 7.20 5.16 5.69
CA LYS A 59 6.20 4.35 5.02
C LYS A 59 6.04 4.86 3.60
N VAL A 60 6.23 3.98 2.60
CA VAL A 60 6.23 4.34 1.18
C VAL A 60 4.95 3.91 0.51
N GLY A 61 4.23 4.87 -0.06
CA GLY A 61 3.03 4.64 -0.86
C GLY A 61 3.27 4.88 -2.34
N TYR A 62 2.64 4.07 -3.21
CA TYR A 62 2.62 4.28 -4.65
C TYR A 62 1.23 4.70 -5.12
N HIS A 63 1.18 5.70 -5.99
CA HIS A 63 0.01 5.96 -6.81
C HIS A 63 0.18 5.26 -8.14
N LEU A 64 -0.74 4.37 -8.49
CA LEU A 64 -0.76 3.63 -9.75
C LEU A 64 -1.97 4.06 -10.58
N MET A 65 -1.76 4.10 -11.89
CA MET A 65 -2.77 4.58 -12.84
C MET A 65 -2.97 3.54 -13.96
N PRO A 66 -3.71 2.44 -13.69
CA PRO A 66 -4.01 1.48 -14.74
C PRO A 66 -4.84 2.13 -15.87
N GLY A 67 -4.60 1.68 -17.11
CA GLY A 67 -5.19 2.27 -18.30
C GLY A 67 -4.57 3.58 -18.74
N ILE A 68 -3.38 3.93 -18.24
CA ILE A 68 -2.61 5.08 -18.73
C ILE A 68 -2.23 4.88 -20.22
N PRO A 69 -2.18 5.92 -21.05
CA PRO A 69 -1.85 5.79 -22.48
C PRO A 69 -0.58 4.98 -22.73
N GLY A 70 -0.69 3.95 -23.56
CA GLY A 70 0.40 3.00 -23.82
C GLY A 70 0.40 1.74 -22.96
N SER A 71 -0.56 1.63 -22.02
CA SER A 71 -0.81 0.40 -21.27
C SER A 71 -2.00 -0.39 -21.82
N THR A 72 -2.12 -1.62 -21.34
CA THR A 72 -3.25 -2.54 -21.54
C THR A 72 -3.55 -3.24 -20.23
N SER A 73 -4.74 -3.84 -20.08
CA SER A 73 -5.11 -4.60 -18.85
C SER A 73 -4.08 -5.68 -18.52
N LYS A 74 -3.57 -6.41 -19.51
CA LYS A 74 -2.53 -7.42 -19.34
C LYS A 74 -1.24 -6.80 -18.81
N LYS A 75 -0.79 -5.72 -19.42
CA LYS A 75 0.43 -5.00 -19.03
C LYS A 75 0.31 -4.39 -17.63
N ASP A 76 -0.85 -3.84 -17.28
CA ASP A 76 -1.12 -3.30 -15.94
C ASP A 76 -1.01 -4.38 -14.86
N ILE A 77 -1.50 -5.61 -15.13
CA ILE A 77 -1.36 -6.74 -14.21
C ILE A 77 0.09 -7.20 -14.10
N GLU A 78 0.82 -7.28 -15.21
CA GLU A 78 2.24 -7.66 -15.24
C GLU A 78 3.08 -6.66 -14.41
N MET A 79 2.92 -5.35 -14.65
CA MET A 79 3.57 -4.30 -13.86
C MET A 79 3.19 -4.36 -12.38
N PHE A 80 1.90 -4.57 -12.07
CA PHE A 80 1.44 -4.69 -10.68
C PHE A 80 2.06 -5.90 -9.97
N LYS A 81 2.17 -7.02 -10.66
CA LYS A 81 2.84 -8.23 -10.16
C LYS A 81 4.33 -7.96 -9.92
N GLU A 82 4.99 -7.27 -10.85
CA GLU A 82 6.42 -6.94 -10.75
C GLU A 82 6.72 -6.07 -9.53
N ILE A 83 5.87 -5.09 -9.19
CA ILE A 83 6.00 -4.25 -7.99
C ILE A 83 6.18 -5.10 -6.72
N PHE A 84 5.62 -6.30 -6.67
CA PHE A 84 5.71 -7.18 -5.50
C PHE A 84 6.68 -8.35 -5.66
N THR A 85 7.03 -8.75 -6.86
CA THR A 85 8.00 -9.83 -7.09
C THR A 85 9.43 -9.29 -7.09
N SER A 86 9.67 -8.17 -7.76
CA SER A 86 10.99 -7.52 -7.74
C SER A 86 11.37 -7.03 -6.33
N PRO A 87 12.60 -7.23 -5.89
CA PRO A 87 13.08 -6.71 -4.60
C PRO A 87 13.34 -5.20 -4.63
N THR A 88 13.27 -4.53 -5.78
CA THR A 88 13.60 -3.11 -5.92
C THR A 88 12.47 -2.18 -5.50
N PHE A 89 11.22 -2.65 -5.57
CA PHE A 89 10.02 -1.85 -5.24
C PHE A 89 9.46 -2.19 -3.86
N LYS A 90 8.38 -2.95 -3.80
CA LYS A 90 7.67 -3.43 -2.60
C LYS A 90 7.17 -2.30 -1.71
N PRO A 91 6.25 -1.45 -2.22
CA PRO A 91 5.66 -0.38 -1.42
C PRO A 91 4.88 -0.94 -0.22
N ASP A 92 4.74 -0.10 0.81
CA ASP A 92 3.95 -0.43 2.00
C ASP A 92 2.46 -0.17 1.78
N GLN A 93 2.14 0.75 0.86
CA GLN A 93 0.78 1.17 0.53
C GLN A 93 0.63 1.43 -0.96
N ILE A 94 -0.59 1.29 -1.48
CA ILE A 94 -0.93 1.63 -2.87
C ILE A 94 -2.26 2.37 -2.91
N LYS A 95 -2.34 3.37 -3.79
CA LYS A 95 -3.57 3.95 -4.30
C LYS A 95 -3.70 3.58 -5.77
N ILE A 96 -4.86 3.04 -6.16
CA ILE A 96 -5.15 2.63 -7.55
C ILE A 96 -6.15 3.61 -8.12
N TYR A 97 -5.73 4.34 -9.15
CA TYR A 97 -6.52 5.35 -9.83
C TYR A 97 -6.64 5.02 -11.31
N PRO A 98 -7.65 4.24 -11.74
CA PRO A 98 -7.90 4.03 -13.16
C PRO A 98 -7.84 5.34 -13.92
N CYS A 99 -7.15 5.33 -15.06
CA CYS A 99 -6.89 6.54 -15.82
C CYS A 99 -8.20 7.18 -16.28
N GLN A 100 -8.32 8.48 -16.12
CA GLN A 100 -9.45 9.30 -16.52
C GLN A 100 -8.97 10.43 -17.41
N VAL A 101 -9.78 10.81 -18.37
CA VAL A 101 -9.52 11.95 -19.26
C VAL A 101 -10.16 13.19 -18.66
N LEU A 102 -9.35 14.18 -18.35
CA LEU A 102 -9.78 15.43 -17.76
C LEU A 102 -9.70 16.55 -18.78
N LYS A 103 -10.65 17.49 -18.72
CA LYS A 103 -10.69 18.68 -19.56
C LYS A 103 -9.40 19.50 -19.36
N GLY A 104 -8.78 19.89 -20.46
CA GLY A 104 -7.54 20.67 -20.48
C GLY A 104 -6.26 19.87 -20.18
N ALA A 105 -6.36 18.56 -19.89
CA ALA A 105 -5.17 17.72 -19.73
C ALA A 105 -4.66 17.22 -21.09
N ALA A 106 -3.33 17.05 -21.22
CA ALA A 106 -2.74 16.59 -22.48
C ALA A 106 -3.30 15.24 -23.00
N ILE A 107 -3.79 14.39 -22.11
CA ILE A 107 -4.44 13.12 -22.45
C ILE A 107 -5.76 13.30 -23.21
N GLU A 108 -6.40 14.46 -23.11
CA GLU A 108 -7.65 14.77 -23.82
C GLU A 108 -7.46 14.72 -25.34
N ASN A 109 -6.31 15.21 -25.83
CA ASN A 109 -5.97 15.16 -27.26
C ASN A 109 -5.77 13.71 -27.73
N LEU A 110 -5.13 12.86 -26.90
CA LEU A 110 -4.95 11.44 -27.22
C LEU A 110 -6.28 10.69 -27.24
N TYR A 111 -7.23 11.09 -26.41
CA TYR A 111 -8.57 10.52 -26.37
C TYR A 111 -9.36 10.88 -27.65
N TYR A 112 -9.44 12.15 -28.04
CA TYR A 112 -10.13 12.57 -29.25
C TYR A 112 -9.45 12.04 -30.52
N GLY A 113 -8.14 11.83 -30.50
CA GLY A 113 -7.38 11.17 -31.56
C GLY A 113 -7.55 9.65 -31.62
N GLY A 114 -8.31 9.04 -30.71
CA GLY A 114 -8.51 7.59 -30.64
C GLY A 114 -7.32 6.77 -30.13
N GLU A 115 -6.25 7.44 -29.68
CA GLU A 115 -5.03 6.78 -29.20
C GLU A 115 -5.11 6.27 -27.74
N SER A 116 -6.07 6.75 -26.97
CA SER A 116 -6.23 6.41 -25.56
C SER A 116 -7.69 6.36 -25.16
N ILE A 117 -8.20 5.16 -24.94
CA ILE A 117 -9.57 4.93 -24.48
C ILE A 117 -9.51 4.46 -23.03
N PRO A 118 -10.12 5.19 -22.06
CA PRO A 118 -10.19 4.75 -20.66
C PRO A 118 -10.94 3.42 -20.54
N TYR A 119 -10.58 2.63 -19.53
CA TYR A 119 -11.32 1.41 -19.21
C TYR A 119 -12.78 1.70 -18.88
N SER A 120 -13.68 0.79 -19.27
CA SER A 120 -15.05 0.77 -18.77
C SER A 120 -15.06 0.46 -17.28
N LYS A 121 -16.20 0.69 -16.62
CA LYS A 121 -16.38 0.34 -15.21
C LYS A 121 -16.15 -1.16 -14.97
N GLU A 122 -16.65 -2.01 -15.85
CA GLU A 122 -16.55 -3.47 -15.79
C GLU A 122 -15.10 -3.91 -15.94
N GLN A 123 -14.41 -3.45 -16.98
CA GLN A 123 -12.98 -3.73 -17.21
C GLN A 123 -12.11 -3.32 -16.03
N ALA A 124 -12.32 -2.12 -15.48
CA ALA A 124 -11.55 -1.65 -14.33
C ALA A 124 -11.89 -2.43 -13.05
N THR A 125 -13.15 -2.86 -12.88
CA THR A 125 -13.56 -3.67 -11.72
C THR A 125 -12.85 -5.02 -11.74
N GLU A 126 -12.87 -5.74 -12.86
CA GLU A 126 -12.19 -7.01 -13.04
C GLU A 126 -10.68 -6.86 -12.81
N LEU A 127 -10.06 -5.88 -13.44
CA LEU A 127 -8.64 -5.59 -13.31
C LEU A 127 -8.24 -5.34 -11.85
N ILE A 128 -9.01 -4.52 -11.13
CA ILE A 128 -8.70 -4.19 -9.74
C ILE A 128 -8.90 -5.39 -8.82
N ILE A 129 -9.90 -6.25 -9.08
CA ILE A 129 -10.07 -7.52 -8.34
C ILE A 129 -8.81 -8.39 -8.49
N GLU A 130 -8.27 -8.52 -9.70
CA GLU A 130 -7.02 -9.25 -9.92
C GLU A 130 -5.82 -8.60 -9.20
N MET A 131 -5.71 -7.26 -9.24
CA MET A 131 -4.69 -6.54 -8.48
C MET A 131 -4.83 -6.78 -6.96
N LEU A 132 -6.05 -6.80 -6.42
CA LEU A 132 -6.29 -7.10 -5.00
C LEU A 132 -5.86 -8.52 -4.63
N LYS A 133 -6.12 -9.52 -5.48
CA LYS A 133 -5.66 -10.91 -5.29
C LYS A 133 -4.12 -11.00 -5.23
N LEU A 134 -3.43 -10.24 -6.07
CA LEU A 134 -1.96 -10.20 -6.13
C LEU A 134 -1.33 -9.42 -4.98
N THR A 135 -2.09 -8.60 -4.26
CA THR A 135 -1.56 -7.74 -3.21
C THR A 135 -1.11 -8.56 -1.99
N PRO A 136 0.16 -8.47 -1.59
CA PRO A 136 0.69 -9.25 -0.47
C PRO A 136 0.21 -8.72 0.88
N ARG A 137 0.36 -9.57 1.91
CA ARG A 137 -0.07 -9.32 3.28
C ARG A 137 0.46 -8.04 3.90
N TYR A 138 1.66 -7.63 3.50
CA TYR A 138 2.32 -6.45 4.05
C TYR A 138 1.91 -5.14 3.36
N CYS A 139 1.16 -5.19 2.28
CA CYS A 139 0.75 -3.98 1.55
C CYS A 139 -0.71 -3.63 1.85
N ARG A 140 -1.01 -2.33 1.91
CA ARG A 140 -2.36 -1.78 2.11
C ARG A 140 -2.83 -1.07 0.86
N ILE A 141 -4.00 -1.42 0.35
CA ILE A 141 -4.67 -0.63 -0.69
C ILE A 141 -5.48 0.48 -0.01
N MET A 142 -4.91 1.70 -0.03
CA MET A 142 -5.46 2.86 0.68
C MET A 142 -6.73 3.38 0.01
N ARG A 143 -6.69 3.51 -1.31
CA ARG A 143 -7.78 4.09 -2.08
C ARG A 143 -7.89 3.42 -3.44
N ILE A 144 -9.11 3.23 -3.90
CA ILE A 144 -9.47 2.86 -5.27
C ILE A 144 -10.34 3.99 -5.78
N MET A 145 -10.01 4.49 -6.95
CA MET A 145 -10.64 5.62 -7.61
C MET A 145 -10.30 6.99 -7.00
N ARG A 146 -10.12 7.98 -7.86
CA ARG A 146 -9.94 9.39 -7.48
C ARG A 146 -11.29 10.11 -7.64
N GLU A 147 -11.65 10.88 -6.62
CA GLU A 147 -12.81 11.76 -6.70
C GLU A 147 -12.46 12.98 -7.55
N ILE A 148 -13.09 13.08 -8.70
CA ILE A 148 -12.94 14.21 -9.62
C ILE A 148 -14.35 14.76 -9.87
N PRO A 149 -14.55 16.07 -9.73
CA PRO A 149 -15.86 16.67 -10.02
C PRO A 149 -16.28 16.37 -11.46
N PRO A 150 -17.54 15.95 -11.69
CA PRO A 150 -18.00 15.47 -13.01
C PRO A 150 -17.80 16.46 -14.17
N HIS A 151 -17.82 17.77 -13.89
CA HIS A 151 -17.66 18.82 -14.91
C HIS A 151 -16.23 18.93 -15.47
N TYR A 152 -15.23 18.33 -14.81
CA TYR A 152 -13.88 18.20 -15.35
C TYR A 152 -13.64 16.90 -16.09
N LEU A 153 -14.54 15.93 -15.98
CA LEU A 153 -14.36 14.60 -16.56
C LEU A 153 -14.87 14.56 -18.02
N VAL A 154 -13.96 14.36 -18.95
CA VAL A 154 -14.29 14.17 -20.39
C VAL A 154 -14.66 12.71 -20.64
N ALA A 155 -13.84 11.76 -20.20
CA ALA A 155 -14.08 10.34 -20.36
C ALA A 155 -13.48 9.52 -19.19
N GLY A 156 -14.01 8.31 -18.99
CA GLY A 156 -13.62 7.40 -17.91
C GLY A 156 -14.73 7.16 -16.91
N ILE A 157 -14.37 6.55 -15.78
CA ILE A 157 -15.34 6.06 -14.80
C ILE A 157 -15.84 7.21 -13.91
N LYS A 158 -17.14 7.46 -13.91
CA LYS A 158 -17.79 8.49 -13.08
C LYS A 158 -18.07 8.04 -11.65
N ASN A 159 -18.02 6.73 -11.39
CA ASN A 159 -18.37 6.16 -10.07
C ASN A 159 -17.26 6.36 -9.05
N ILE A 160 -17.50 7.21 -8.05
CA ILE A 160 -16.59 7.47 -6.94
C ILE A 160 -16.56 6.35 -5.89
N ASP A 161 -17.63 5.54 -5.79
CA ASP A 161 -17.76 4.43 -4.83
C ASP A 161 -17.32 3.07 -5.37
N MET A 162 -16.45 3.08 -6.38
CA MET A 162 -15.96 1.87 -7.05
C MET A 162 -15.42 0.82 -6.06
N ARG A 163 -14.80 1.26 -4.95
CA ARG A 163 -14.34 0.35 -3.91
C ARG A 163 -15.47 -0.45 -3.27
N HIS A 164 -16.60 0.17 -3.00
CA HIS A 164 -17.76 -0.48 -2.42
C HIS A 164 -18.34 -1.54 -3.37
N ASP A 165 -18.42 -1.21 -4.66
CA ASP A 165 -18.89 -2.14 -5.69
C ASP A 165 -17.95 -3.35 -5.80
N ILE A 166 -16.63 -3.13 -5.77
CA ILE A 166 -15.64 -4.21 -5.77
C ILE A 166 -15.79 -5.10 -4.52
N GLU A 167 -15.94 -4.52 -3.34
CA GLU A 167 -16.14 -5.26 -2.09
C GLU A 167 -17.42 -6.10 -2.12
N LYS A 168 -18.50 -5.59 -2.72
CA LYS A 168 -19.75 -6.35 -2.95
C LYS A 168 -19.56 -7.55 -3.87
N ASN A 169 -18.67 -7.46 -4.86
CA ASN A 169 -18.35 -8.57 -5.75
C ASN A 169 -17.44 -9.62 -5.07
N ILE A 170 -16.47 -9.18 -4.29
CA ILE A 170 -15.49 -10.07 -3.66
C ILE A 170 -16.10 -10.95 -2.56
N ARG A 171 -16.98 -10.39 -1.73
CA ARG A 171 -17.52 -11.05 -0.52
C ARG A 171 -18.39 -12.27 -0.80
N PRO A 172 -19.42 -12.20 -1.69
CA PRO A 172 -20.26 -13.37 -2.00
C PRO A 172 -19.49 -14.50 -2.67
N ASN A 173 -18.45 -14.15 -3.46
CA ASN A 173 -17.66 -15.10 -4.22
C ASN A 173 -16.49 -15.71 -3.44
N ASN A 174 -16.38 -15.44 -2.12
CA ASN A 174 -15.31 -15.95 -1.24
C ASN A 174 -13.89 -15.70 -1.79
N ILE A 175 -13.69 -14.63 -2.55
CA ILE A 175 -12.38 -14.31 -3.13
C ILE A 175 -11.42 -13.93 -1.99
N LYS A 176 -10.36 -14.69 -1.86
CA LYS A 176 -9.36 -14.49 -0.81
C LYS A 176 -8.47 -13.29 -1.11
N ILE A 177 -8.58 -12.25 -0.30
CA ILE A 177 -7.75 -11.05 -0.35
C ILE A 177 -6.86 -11.02 0.90
N ASN A 178 -5.55 -10.83 0.70
CA ASN A 178 -4.56 -10.84 1.79
C ASN A 178 -4.09 -9.44 2.20
N GLU A 179 -4.45 -8.39 1.45
CA GLU A 179 -4.02 -7.02 1.76
C GLU A 179 -4.54 -6.57 3.14
N ILE A 180 -3.85 -5.60 3.75
CA ILE A 180 -4.08 -5.20 5.14
C ILE A 180 -5.53 -4.79 5.41
N ARG A 181 -6.10 -3.89 4.59
CA ARG A 181 -7.41 -3.29 4.84
C ARG A 181 -8.55 -4.32 4.88
N PHE A 182 -8.51 -5.34 4.01
CA PHE A 182 -9.53 -6.41 4.02
C PHE A 182 -9.51 -7.28 5.27
N ARG A 183 -8.38 -7.26 5.99
CA ARG A 183 -8.15 -8.09 7.18
C ARG A 183 -8.28 -7.36 8.49
N GLU A 184 -8.35 -6.02 8.51
CA GLU A 184 -8.45 -5.23 9.72
C GLU A 184 -9.69 -5.58 10.53
N ILE A 185 -9.52 -5.72 11.86
CA ILE A 185 -10.63 -6.02 12.77
C ILE A 185 -11.79 -5.05 12.65
N GLY A 186 -11.53 -3.77 12.37
CA GLY A 186 -12.59 -2.76 12.18
C GLY A 186 -13.61 -3.15 11.11
N PHE A 187 -13.14 -3.74 10.00
CA PHE A 187 -14.04 -4.24 8.94
C PHE A 187 -14.79 -5.51 9.37
N ALA A 188 -14.15 -6.42 10.10
CA ALA A 188 -14.82 -7.60 10.61
C ALA A 188 -15.95 -7.23 11.59
N VAL A 189 -15.74 -6.21 12.43
CA VAL A 189 -16.76 -5.68 13.33
C VAL A 189 -17.91 -5.02 12.57
N ARG A 190 -17.60 -4.16 11.59
CA ARG A 190 -18.59 -3.52 10.70
C ARG A 190 -19.49 -4.55 10.03
N ASP A 191 -18.88 -5.65 9.56
CA ASP A 191 -19.55 -6.73 8.85
C ASP A 191 -20.23 -7.73 9.80
N LYS A 192 -20.28 -7.44 11.11
CA LYS A 192 -20.91 -8.27 12.16
C LYS A 192 -20.37 -9.72 12.19
N ARG A 193 -19.12 -9.94 11.79
CA ARG A 193 -18.50 -11.27 11.80
C ARG A 193 -18.22 -11.72 13.23
N LYS A 194 -18.39 -13.02 13.51
CA LYS A 194 -17.92 -13.62 14.76
C LYS A 194 -16.41 -13.56 14.83
N ILE A 195 -15.86 -12.96 15.88
CA ILE A 195 -14.42 -12.75 16.02
C ILE A 195 -13.85 -13.72 17.05
N ASN A 196 -12.95 -14.59 16.61
CA ASN A 196 -12.17 -15.43 17.52
C ASN A 196 -11.04 -14.59 18.15
N THR A 197 -10.92 -14.63 19.46
CA THR A 197 -9.92 -13.86 20.24
C THR A 197 -8.63 -14.64 20.52
N LYS A 198 -8.49 -15.88 20.05
CA LYS A 198 -7.21 -16.61 20.10
C LYS A 198 -6.26 -16.03 19.07
N LEU A 199 -5.29 -15.25 19.54
CA LEU A 199 -4.36 -14.52 18.70
C LEU A 199 -3.03 -15.26 18.57
N LYS A 200 -2.39 -15.09 17.40
CA LYS A 200 -1.04 -15.58 17.13
C LYS A 200 -0.22 -14.52 16.41
N LEU A 201 1.07 -14.51 16.69
CA LEU A 201 2.02 -13.70 15.95
C LEU A 201 2.44 -14.43 14.67
N LYS A 202 2.45 -13.72 13.56
CA LYS A 202 2.93 -14.20 12.26
C LYS A 202 3.99 -13.24 11.73
N THR A 203 5.06 -13.78 11.18
CA THR A 203 6.16 -12.99 10.59
C THR A 203 6.27 -13.30 9.10
N THR A 204 6.26 -12.25 8.27
CA THR A 204 6.56 -12.34 6.84
C THR A 204 7.87 -11.61 6.58
N LYS A 205 8.89 -12.34 6.10
CA LYS A 205 10.21 -11.80 5.77
C LYS A 205 10.34 -11.65 4.25
N TYR A 206 10.82 -10.49 3.80
CA TYR A 206 11.06 -10.24 2.36
C TYR A 206 12.20 -9.24 2.14
N LYS A 207 12.80 -9.29 0.95
CA LYS A 207 13.78 -8.31 0.49
C LYS A 207 13.05 -7.12 -0.13
N ALA A 208 13.47 -5.90 0.21
CA ALA A 208 12.88 -4.67 -0.33
C ALA A 208 13.92 -3.55 -0.36
N SER A 209 14.14 -2.99 -1.55
CA SER A 209 14.95 -1.78 -1.78
C SER A 209 16.27 -1.79 -1.00
N GLY A 210 17.10 -2.83 -1.24
CA GLY A 210 18.41 -3.00 -0.61
C GLY A 210 18.43 -3.55 0.81
N GLY A 211 17.31 -3.60 1.53
CA GLY A 211 17.21 -4.12 2.90
C GLY A 211 16.39 -5.40 3.01
N THR A 212 16.25 -5.87 4.24
CA THR A 212 15.35 -6.96 4.61
C THR A 212 14.25 -6.41 5.51
N GLU A 213 13.01 -6.62 5.10
CA GLU A 213 11.83 -6.23 5.86
C GLU A 213 11.25 -7.45 6.60
N TYR A 214 10.80 -7.22 7.81
CA TYR A 214 10.00 -8.16 8.60
C TYR A 214 8.66 -7.50 8.89
N PHE A 215 7.61 -8.07 8.34
CA PHE A 215 6.23 -7.67 8.62
C PHE A 215 5.66 -8.60 9.68
N LEU A 216 5.55 -8.08 10.88
CA LEU A 216 5.00 -8.78 12.04
C LEU A 216 3.51 -8.50 12.14
N GLU A 217 2.70 -9.54 12.34
CA GLU A 217 1.26 -9.43 12.39
C GLU A 217 0.72 -10.19 13.61
N ILE A 218 -0.21 -9.59 14.32
CA ILE A 218 -1.04 -10.31 15.30
C ILE A 218 -2.38 -10.58 14.62
N ILE A 219 -2.68 -11.86 14.42
CA ILE A 219 -3.87 -12.35 13.71
C ILE A 219 -4.56 -13.46 14.49
N ASN A 220 -5.85 -13.68 14.22
CA ASN A 220 -6.57 -14.87 14.68
C ASN A 220 -6.58 -16.00 13.62
N SER A 221 -7.31 -17.09 13.89
CA SER A 221 -7.49 -18.22 12.95
C SER A 221 -8.11 -17.81 11.62
N ASP A 222 -8.99 -16.79 11.63
CA ASP A 222 -9.74 -16.32 10.47
C ASP A 222 -8.94 -15.28 9.67
N ASN A 223 -7.65 -15.12 9.98
CA ASN A 223 -6.75 -14.17 9.35
C ASN A 223 -7.15 -12.69 9.56
N ILE A 224 -7.97 -12.40 10.59
CA ILE A 224 -8.29 -11.03 10.97
C ILE A 224 -7.06 -10.41 11.62
N LEU A 225 -6.72 -9.17 11.22
CA LEU A 225 -5.55 -8.44 11.66
C LEU A 225 -5.89 -7.51 12.83
N PHE A 226 -5.20 -7.71 13.95
CA PHE A 226 -5.34 -6.93 15.19
C PHE A 226 -4.21 -5.92 15.40
N GLY A 227 -3.03 -6.22 14.86
CA GLY A 227 -1.89 -5.31 14.94
C GLY A 227 -0.78 -5.71 13.97
N LEU A 228 0.05 -4.75 13.63
CA LEU A 228 1.19 -4.96 12.76
C LEU A 228 2.40 -4.14 13.21
N LEU A 229 3.58 -4.59 12.80
CA LEU A 229 4.83 -3.85 12.90
C LEU A 229 5.69 -4.12 11.66
N ARG A 230 6.38 -3.09 11.16
CA ARG A 230 7.37 -3.19 10.09
C ARG A 230 8.75 -2.93 10.65
N LEU A 231 9.57 -3.96 10.69
CA LEU A 231 10.98 -3.86 11.03
C LEU A 231 11.82 -3.96 9.77
N ARG A 232 12.69 -2.97 9.54
CA ARG A 232 13.69 -2.98 8.47
C ARG A 232 15.08 -3.23 9.03
N LEU A 233 15.79 -4.16 8.42
CA LEU A 233 17.19 -4.43 8.67
C LEU A 233 18.00 -4.11 7.42
N ASP A 234 18.90 -3.15 7.53
CA ASP A 234 19.86 -2.78 6.48
C ASP A 234 21.28 -2.98 7.02
N LYS A 235 22.18 -3.50 6.21
CA LYS A 235 23.56 -3.78 6.67
C LYS A 235 24.35 -2.53 7.04
N LYS A 236 23.99 -1.39 6.47
CA LYS A 236 24.69 -0.11 6.63
C LYS A 236 24.04 0.84 7.65
N LEU A 237 22.86 0.48 8.15
CA LEU A 237 22.05 1.34 9.01
C LEU A 237 21.61 0.57 10.26
N PRO A 238 21.30 1.23 11.38
CA PRO A 238 20.64 0.61 12.52
C PRO A 238 19.35 -0.09 12.10
N ALA A 239 18.93 -1.09 12.88
CA ALA A 239 17.59 -1.65 12.71
C ALA A 239 16.54 -0.53 12.90
N MET A 240 15.44 -0.58 12.15
CA MET A 240 14.46 0.50 12.17
C MET A 240 13.03 -0.03 12.18
N ILE A 241 12.24 0.46 13.12
CA ILE A 241 10.79 0.25 13.13
C ILE A 241 10.16 1.38 12.33
N ARG A 242 9.61 1.04 11.15
CA ARG A 242 9.02 2.00 10.21
C ARG A 242 7.52 2.20 10.42
N GLU A 243 6.85 1.30 11.09
CA GLU A 243 5.44 1.37 11.45
C GLU A 243 5.15 0.42 12.60
N ILE A 244 4.36 0.86 13.56
CA ILE A 244 3.64 0.02 14.51
C ILE A 244 2.19 0.50 14.56
N HIS A 245 1.24 -0.42 14.45
CA HIS A 245 -0.18 -0.09 14.51
C HIS A 245 -0.98 -1.21 15.17
N VAL A 246 -1.85 -0.86 16.11
CA VAL A 246 -2.82 -1.77 16.74
C VAL A 246 -4.21 -1.29 16.35
N TYR A 247 -4.98 -2.17 15.73
CA TYR A 247 -6.32 -1.90 15.24
C TYR A 247 -7.39 -2.16 16.29
N GLY A 248 -8.52 -1.49 16.19
CA GLY A 248 -9.70 -1.67 17.04
C GLY A 248 -10.02 -0.43 17.88
N GLN A 249 -11.10 -0.52 18.67
CA GLN A 249 -11.48 0.55 19.57
C GLN A 249 -10.49 0.62 20.75
N ALA A 250 -10.14 1.84 21.15
CA ALA A 250 -9.33 2.07 22.34
C ALA A 250 -10.13 1.64 23.58
N LEU A 251 -9.51 0.83 24.44
CA LEU A 251 -9.99 0.61 25.81
C LEU A 251 -9.53 1.77 26.69
N ASN A 252 -10.31 2.12 27.72
CA ASN A 252 -9.79 2.93 28.81
C ASN A 252 -8.55 2.25 29.41
N ILE A 253 -7.51 3.01 29.68
CA ILE A 253 -6.18 2.54 30.13
C ILE A 253 -6.29 1.64 31.39
N THR A 254 -7.38 1.76 32.15
CA THR A 254 -7.67 1.02 33.36
C THR A 254 -8.38 -0.33 33.16
N LYS A 255 -8.84 -0.69 31.94
CA LYS A 255 -9.58 -1.94 31.70
C LYS A 255 -8.73 -2.95 30.93
N THR A 256 -8.35 -4.02 31.61
CA THR A 256 -7.53 -5.14 31.09
C THR A 256 -8.33 -6.21 30.33
N GLN A 257 -9.65 -6.08 30.19
CA GLN A 257 -10.46 -7.12 29.54
C GLN A 257 -10.63 -6.88 28.05
N ILE A 258 -10.24 -7.88 27.25
CA ILE A 258 -10.46 -7.96 25.81
C ILE A 258 -11.97 -8.24 25.59
N ASN A 259 -12.77 -7.20 25.37
CA ASN A 259 -14.07 -7.37 24.76
C ASN A 259 -13.91 -7.59 23.26
N ASN A 260 -14.83 -8.33 22.62
CA ASN A 260 -14.83 -8.66 21.17
C ASN A 260 -14.63 -7.46 20.21
N LYS A 261 -14.59 -6.23 20.71
CA LYS A 261 -14.51 -4.97 19.93
C LYS A 261 -13.23 -4.17 20.18
N ALA A 262 -12.46 -4.45 21.23
CA ALA A 262 -11.34 -3.63 21.63
C ALA A 262 -10.05 -4.44 21.69
N SER A 263 -9.07 -4.07 20.87
CA SER A 263 -7.74 -4.66 20.84
C SER A 263 -6.62 -3.68 21.23
N GLN A 264 -6.93 -2.40 21.32
CA GLN A 264 -5.96 -1.40 21.77
C GLN A 264 -5.78 -1.49 23.31
N HIS A 265 -4.59 -1.17 23.78
CA HIS A 265 -4.18 -1.25 25.20
C HIS A 265 -4.16 -2.66 25.83
N THR A 266 -4.25 -3.73 25.05
CA THR A 266 -4.16 -5.13 25.52
C THR A 266 -2.72 -5.67 25.52
N GLY A 267 -1.72 -4.83 25.36
CA GLY A 267 -0.31 -5.22 25.29
C GLY A 267 0.17 -5.74 23.91
N LEU A 268 -0.68 -5.73 22.87
CA LEU A 268 -0.32 -6.21 21.54
C LEU A 268 0.84 -5.40 20.93
N GLY A 269 0.87 -4.09 21.13
CA GLY A 269 2.00 -3.25 20.72
C GLY A 269 3.31 -3.66 21.39
N LYS A 270 3.28 -3.94 22.70
CA LYS A 270 4.45 -4.43 23.46
C LYS A 270 4.94 -5.78 22.91
N GLN A 271 4.02 -6.70 22.62
CA GLN A 271 4.34 -8.01 22.04
C GLN A 271 5.03 -7.87 20.67
N LEU A 272 4.54 -6.98 19.80
CA LEU A 272 5.13 -6.68 18.50
C LEU A 272 6.54 -6.09 18.65
N MET A 273 6.74 -5.15 19.59
CA MET A 273 8.04 -4.55 19.87
C MET A 273 9.04 -5.59 20.37
N GLN A 274 8.66 -6.40 21.35
CA GLN A 274 9.51 -7.46 21.90
C GLN A 274 9.96 -8.45 20.81
N GLU A 275 9.08 -8.81 19.89
CA GLU A 275 9.46 -9.71 18.79
C GLU A 275 10.40 -9.03 17.80
N ALA A 276 10.18 -7.74 17.47
CA ALA A 276 11.10 -6.97 16.65
C ALA A 276 12.50 -6.87 17.26
N GLU A 277 12.60 -6.63 18.57
CA GLU A 277 13.86 -6.60 19.33
C GLU A 277 14.57 -7.96 19.29
N LYS A 278 13.84 -9.07 19.51
CA LYS A 278 14.39 -10.43 19.38
C LYS A 278 14.97 -10.68 17.99
N ILE A 279 14.26 -10.29 16.93
CA ILE A 279 14.73 -10.45 15.56
C ILE A 279 15.98 -9.62 15.30
N ALA A 280 16.01 -8.36 15.70
CA ALA A 280 17.15 -7.48 15.53
C ALA A 280 18.38 -8.00 16.29
N LYS A 281 18.22 -8.38 17.56
CA LYS A 281 19.29 -8.98 18.38
C LYS A 281 19.83 -10.28 17.75
N LYS A 282 18.96 -11.19 17.31
CA LYS A 282 19.35 -12.42 16.60
C LYS A 282 20.14 -12.13 15.31
N LYS A 283 19.92 -10.98 14.69
CA LYS A 283 20.63 -10.52 13.50
C LYS A 283 21.84 -9.63 13.82
N ARG A 284 22.21 -9.53 15.08
CA ARG A 284 23.39 -8.80 15.61
C ARG A 284 23.31 -7.28 15.41
N PHE A 285 22.12 -6.72 15.36
CA PHE A 285 21.93 -5.27 15.42
C PHE A 285 22.00 -4.82 16.87
N LYS A 286 22.80 -3.78 17.16
CA LYS A 286 22.97 -3.23 18.51
C LYS A 286 21.85 -2.26 18.87
N ASP A 287 21.41 -1.47 17.89
CA ASP A 287 20.46 -0.39 18.08
C ASP A 287 19.23 -0.57 17.18
N ILE A 288 18.08 -0.16 17.69
CA ILE A 288 16.81 -0.07 16.96
C ILE A 288 16.33 1.38 17.07
N ARG A 289 16.09 1.99 15.92
CA ARG A 289 15.42 3.29 15.81
C ARG A 289 13.92 3.10 15.65
N VAL A 290 13.14 3.97 16.26
CA VAL A 290 11.68 4.00 16.18
C VAL A 290 11.26 5.31 15.53
#